data_2fc8c7b270c7adeac8aef69733cc39b4
#
_entry.id   2fc8c7b270c7adeac8aef69733cc39b4
#
_cell.length_a   1.000
_cell.length_b   1.000
_cell.length_c   1.000
_cell.angle_alpha   90.00
_cell.angle_beta   90.00
_cell.angle_gamma   90.00
#
_symmetry.space_group_name_H-M   'P 1'
#
loop_
_entity.id
_entity.type
_entity.pdbx_description
1 polymer ?
#
loop_
_entity_poly.entity_id
_entity_poly.type
_entity_poly.pdbx_seq_one_letter_code
_entity_poly.pdbx_strand_id
1 'polypeptide(L)'
;MTEVSTATIYDRVGGYEGLQRIATDILALHHANPVLERRYGSSPKSDDELITLVTELLCSVTGGSETYTGMNMHTAHTGMNINHEEFLEVLDDISKALMKNDVSQADHDAIMMMNFGLKNEVLAH
;
A
#
# COMPACT_ATOMS: atom_id res chain seq x y z
N MET A 1 -28.16 22.03 11.01
CA MET A 1 -28.10 20.71 10.35
C MET A 1 -26.65 20.29 10.25
N THR A 2 -26.40 19.09 10.61
CA THR A 2 -25.06 18.54 10.44
C THR A 2 -24.94 18.02 9.03
N GLU A 3 -23.99 18.52 8.26
CA GLU A 3 -23.71 17.99 6.96
C GLU A 3 -23.11 16.58 7.08
N VAL A 4 -23.60 15.67 6.25
CA VAL A 4 -22.96 14.37 6.11
C VAL A 4 -21.65 14.58 5.34
N SER A 5 -20.55 14.19 5.94
CA SER A 5 -19.27 14.30 5.27
C SER A 5 -19.26 13.41 4.03
N THR A 6 -18.95 13.98 2.87
CA THR A 6 -18.75 13.25 1.63
C THR A 6 -17.27 12.94 1.39
N ALA A 7 -16.40 13.32 2.35
CA ALA A 7 -14.97 13.07 2.24
C ALA A 7 -14.70 11.57 2.20
N THR A 8 -13.87 11.17 1.25
CA THR A 8 -13.38 9.79 1.14
C THR A 8 -12.17 9.60 2.06
N ILE A 9 -11.75 8.36 2.23
CA ILE A 9 -10.47 8.09 2.91
C ILE A 9 -9.35 8.84 2.20
N TYR A 10 -9.37 8.88 0.87
CA TYR A 10 -8.42 9.65 0.06
C TYR A 10 -8.31 11.10 0.55
N ASP A 11 -9.45 11.78 0.72
CA ASP A 11 -9.46 13.16 1.16
C ASP A 11 -8.91 13.31 2.58
N ARG A 12 -9.29 12.41 3.48
CA ARG A 12 -8.90 12.50 4.89
C ARG A 12 -7.41 12.25 5.12
N VAL A 13 -6.76 11.44 4.28
CA VAL A 13 -5.33 11.18 4.41
C VAL A 13 -4.46 12.19 3.68
N GLY A 14 -5.06 13.19 3.04
CA GLY A 14 -4.32 14.27 2.38
C GLY A 14 -4.17 14.13 0.88
N GLY A 15 -4.99 13.31 0.24
CA GLY A 15 -4.98 13.14 -1.20
C GLY A 15 -3.73 12.44 -1.72
N TYR A 16 -3.37 12.70 -2.96
CA TYR A 16 -2.21 12.08 -3.61
C TYR A 16 -0.92 12.31 -2.79
N GLU A 17 -0.67 13.54 -2.37
CA GLU A 17 0.55 13.86 -1.62
C GLU A 17 0.61 13.12 -0.28
N GLY A 18 -0.52 13.01 0.41
CA GLY A 18 -0.60 12.26 1.67
C GLY A 18 -0.31 10.78 1.47
N LEU A 19 -0.90 10.20 0.43
CA LEU A 19 -0.66 8.79 0.10
C LEU A 19 0.76 8.55 -0.41
N GLN A 20 1.35 9.51 -1.11
CA GLN A 20 2.75 9.42 -1.54
C GLN A 20 3.69 9.38 -0.33
N ARG A 21 3.43 10.18 0.70
CA ARG A 21 4.21 10.11 1.96
C ARG A 21 4.08 8.75 2.61
N ILE A 22 2.87 8.20 2.64
CA ILE A 22 2.62 6.87 3.20
C ILE A 22 3.37 5.81 2.39
N ALA A 23 3.28 5.86 1.06
CA ALA A 23 3.98 4.93 0.18
C ALA A 23 5.50 5.00 0.35
N THR A 24 6.04 6.20 0.50
CA THR A 24 7.47 6.40 0.75
C THR A 24 7.89 5.73 2.06
N ASP A 25 7.10 5.89 3.12
CA ASP A 25 7.38 5.27 4.40
C ASP A 25 7.23 3.75 4.35
N ILE A 26 6.24 3.24 3.60
CA ILE A 26 6.08 1.80 3.39
C ILE A 26 7.34 1.22 2.76
N LEU A 27 7.84 1.83 1.70
CA LEU A 27 9.02 1.31 1.01
C LEU A 27 10.26 1.37 1.89
N ALA A 28 10.42 2.46 2.67
CA ALA A 28 11.53 2.57 3.61
C ALA A 28 11.49 1.46 4.67
N LEU A 29 10.30 1.14 5.17
CA LEU A 29 10.11 0.06 6.13
C LEU A 29 10.41 -1.31 5.51
N HIS A 30 10.01 -1.52 4.26
CA HIS A 30 10.30 -2.76 3.54
C HIS A 30 11.81 -2.95 3.34
N HIS A 31 12.54 -1.89 3.01
CA HIS A 31 14.00 -1.96 2.88
C HIS A 31 14.69 -2.23 4.22
N ALA A 32 14.12 -1.75 5.32
CA ALA A 32 14.65 -2.02 6.66
C ALA A 32 14.21 -3.38 7.22
N ASN A 33 13.27 -4.06 6.56
CA ASN A 33 12.73 -5.34 7.01
C ASN A 33 13.53 -6.49 6.39
N PRO A 34 14.27 -7.29 7.20
CA PRO A 34 15.12 -8.36 6.66
C PRO A 34 14.36 -9.40 5.84
N VAL A 35 13.09 -9.62 6.13
CA VAL A 35 12.28 -10.59 5.39
C VAL A 35 12.00 -10.10 3.96
N LEU A 36 11.85 -8.79 3.77
CA LEU A 36 11.42 -8.18 2.50
C LEU A 36 12.56 -7.58 1.68
N GLU A 37 13.66 -7.19 2.31
CA GLU A 37 14.75 -6.45 1.65
C GLU A 37 15.27 -7.17 0.40
N ARG A 38 15.45 -8.47 0.47
CA ARG A 38 15.98 -9.24 -0.67
C ARG A 38 15.10 -9.14 -1.92
N ARG A 39 13.79 -8.87 -1.74
CA ARG A 39 12.88 -8.72 -2.88
C ARG A 39 12.92 -7.30 -3.44
N TYR A 40 12.92 -6.31 -2.55
CA TYR A 40 12.91 -4.91 -2.95
C TYR A 40 14.30 -4.44 -3.37
N GLY A 41 15.35 -4.94 -2.72
CA GLY A 41 16.73 -4.61 -3.08
C GLY A 41 17.16 -5.16 -4.43
N SER A 42 16.54 -6.24 -4.89
CA SER A 42 16.83 -6.84 -6.21
C SER A 42 15.79 -6.54 -7.28
N SER A 43 14.80 -5.68 -6.97
CA SER A 43 13.76 -5.32 -7.93
C SER A 43 14.35 -4.59 -9.14
N PRO A 44 13.86 -4.88 -10.37
CA PRO A 44 14.28 -4.15 -11.55
C PRO A 44 13.73 -2.72 -11.58
N LYS A 45 12.73 -2.40 -10.76
CA LYS A 45 12.14 -1.07 -10.67
C LYS A 45 12.89 -0.23 -9.65
N SER A 46 13.04 1.07 -9.94
CA SER A 46 13.61 2.01 -8.98
C SER A 46 12.63 2.24 -7.82
N ASP A 47 13.14 2.76 -6.71
CA ASP A 47 12.31 3.12 -5.57
C ASP A 47 11.24 4.15 -5.96
N ASP A 48 11.60 5.14 -6.79
CA ASP A 48 10.65 6.14 -7.27
C ASP A 48 9.51 5.52 -8.07
N GLU A 49 9.81 4.54 -8.92
CA GLU A 49 8.78 3.82 -9.67
C GLU A 49 7.87 3.02 -8.73
N LEU A 50 8.45 2.33 -7.75
CA LEU A 50 7.68 1.56 -6.78
C LEU A 50 6.80 2.45 -5.92
N ILE A 51 7.32 3.60 -5.46
CA ILE A 51 6.54 4.57 -4.69
C ILE A 51 5.36 5.07 -5.51
N THR A 52 5.59 5.40 -6.78
CA THR A 52 4.51 5.87 -7.67
C THR A 52 3.43 4.80 -7.82
N LEU A 53 3.80 3.55 -8.07
CA LEU A 53 2.84 2.46 -8.23
C LEU A 53 2.04 2.20 -6.96
N VAL A 54 2.69 2.19 -5.80
CA VAL A 54 2.01 2.00 -4.51
C VAL A 54 1.08 3.18 -4.23
N THR A 55 1.53 4.41 -4.52
CA THR A 55 0.70 5.60 -4.35
C THR A 55 -0.57 5.51 -5.20
N GLU A 56 -0.44 5.16 -6.49
CA GLU A 56 -1.59 5.03 -7.38
C GLU A 56 -2.55 3.94 -6.91
N LEU A 57 -2.03 2.82 -6.44
CA LEU A 57 -2.86 1.75 -5.90
C LEU A 57 -3.63 2.22 -4.67
N LEU A 58 -2.96 2.90 -3.74
CA LEU A 58 -3.60 3.45 -2.56
C LEU A 58 -4.66 4.49 -2.93
N CYS A 59 -4.38 5.33 -3.93
CA CYS A 59 -5.37 6.29 -4.44
C CYS A 59 -6.63 5.56 -4.92
N SER A 60 -6.46 4.51 -5.70
CA SER A 60 -7.60 3.79 -6.29
C SER A 60 -8.45 3.09 -5.23
N VAL A 61 -7.84 2.54 -4.17
CA VAL A 61 -8.59 1.83 -3.12
C VAL A 61 -9.17 2.76 -2.07
N THR A 62 -8.73 4.01 -1.98
CA THR A 62 -9.22 4.97 -1.00
C THR A 62 -10.23 5.97 -1.56
N GLY A 63 -10.58 5.86 -2.83
CA GLY A 63 -11.60 6.70 -3.47
C GLY A 63 -11.04 7.90 -4.23
N GLY A 64 -9.75 7.91 -4.54
CA GLY A 64 -9.16 8.93 -5.37
C GLY A 64 -9.52 8.77 -6.84
N SER A 65 -9.26 9.81 -7.63
CA SER A 65 -9.55 9.80 -9.07
C SER A 65 -8.39 9.26 -9.91
N GLU A 66 -7.24 9.07 -9.31
CA GLU A 66 -6.06 8.54 -10.01
C GLU A 66 -6.27 7.08 -10.38
N THR A 67 -5.85 6.73 -11.59
CA THR A 67 -5.94 5.36 -12.09
C THR A 67 -4.63 4.63 -11.82
N TYR A 68 -4.74 3.42 -11.29
CA TYR A 68 -3.57 2.55 -11.13
C TYR A 68 -3.09 2.11 -12.51
N THR A 69 -1.85 2.46 -12.84
CA THR A 69 -1.25 2.18 -14.15
C THR A 69 -0.35 0.95 -14.16
N GLY A 70 -0.12 0.34 -13.00
CA GLY A 70 0.69 -0.87 -12.90
C GLY A 70 -0.07 -2.12 -13.32
N MET A 71 0.63 -3.26 -13.29
CA MET A 71 0.00 -4.56 -13.51
C MET A 71 -0.96 -4.88 -12.38
N ASN A 72 -2.03 -5.66 -12.65
CA ASN A 72 -2.89 -6.12 -11.56
C ASN A 72 -2.07 -6.96 -10.56
N MET A 73 -2.61 -7.12 -9.36
CA MET A 73 -1.86 -7.78 -8.27
C MET A 73 -1.45 -9.20 -8.62
N HIS A 74 -2.31 -9.95 -9.26
CA HIS A 74 -1.99 -11.31 -9.67
C HIS A 74 -0.80 -11.33 -10.64
N THR A 75 -0.87 -10.54 -11.72
CA THR A 75 0.19 -10.47 -12.73
C THR A 75 1.48 -9.92 -12.15
N ALA A 76 1.39 -8.88 -11.30
CA ALA A 76 2.57 -8.25 -10.71
C ALA A 76 3.34 -9.21 -9.80
N HIS A 77 2.65 -10.17 -9.17
CA HIS A 77 3.27 -11.09 -8.21
C HIS A 77 3.45 -12.51 -8.76
N THR A 78 3.01 -12.78 -10.00
CA THR A 78 3.21 -14.09 -10.62
C THR A 78 4.70 -14.38 -10.75
N GLY A 79 5.10 -15.57 -10.33
CA GLY A 79 6.50 -15.98 -10.34
C GLY A 79 7.31 -15.59 -9.12
N MET A 80 6.78 -14.72 -8.26
CA MET A 80 7.48 -14.31 -7.03
C MET A 80 7.33 -15.33 -5.91
N ASN A 81 6.25 -16.10 -5.96
CA ASN A 81 5.96 -17.12 -4.94
C ASN A 81 6.01 -16.56 -3.51
N ILE A 82 5.32 -15.45 -3.30
CA ILE A 82 5.26 -14.78 -2.00
C ILE A 82 4.64 -15.72 -0.97
N ASN A 83 5.31 -15.95 0.15
CA ASN A 83 4.78 -16.80 1.21
C ASN A 83 3.94 -15.97 2.19
N HIS A 84 3.25 -16.69 3.08
CA HIS A 84 2.35 -16.07 4.05
C HIS A 84 3.09 -15.12 5.01
N GLU A 85 4.28 -15.50 5.45
CA GLU A 85 5.10 -14.66 6.32
C GLU A 85 5.46 -13.34 5.64
N GLU A 86 5.90 -13.39 4.39
CA GLU A 86 6.22 -12.18 3.63
C GLU A 86 5.00 -11.28 3.48
N PHE A 87 3.84 -11.86 3.21
CA PHE A 87 2.60 -11.10 3.09
C PHE A 87 2.24 -10.39 4.40
N LEU A 88 2.35 -11.07 5.52
CA LEU A 88 2.08 -10.49 6.84
C LEU A 88 3.08 -9.38 7.18
N GLU A 89 4.35 -9.53 6.81
CA GLU A 89 5.35 -8.50 7.00
C GLU A 89 5.05 -7.24 6.20
N VAL A 90 4.56 -7.41 4.96
CA VAL A 90 4.11 -6.27 4.15
C VAL A 90 2.96 -5.55 4.84
N LEU A 91 1.97 -6.28 5.32
CA LEU A 91 0.82 -5.68 6.03
C LEU A 91 1.26 -4.93 7.29
N ASP A 92 2.19 -5.50 8.05
CA ASP A 92 2.71 -4.86 9.26
C ASP A 92 3.39 -3.52 8.93
N ASP A 93 4.20 -3.49 7.88
CA ASP A 93 4.86 -2.27 7.44
C ASP A 93 3.85 -1.21 6.95
N ILE A 94 2.81 -1.64 6.24
CA ILE A 94 1.73 -0.73 5.82
C ILE A 94 1.05 -0.13 7.06
N SER A 95 0.73 -0.94 8.05
CA SER A 95 0.12 -0.48 9.30
C SER A 95 0.99 0.57 10.00
N LYS A 96 2.28 0.30 10.12
CA LYS A 96 3.24 1.23 10.74
C LYS A 96 3.31 2.56 10.00
N ALA A 97 3.33 2.53 8.67
CA ALA A 97 3.37 3.74 7.85
C ALA A 97 2.09 4.57 8.03
N LEU A 98 0.94 3.91 8.08
CA LEU A 98 -0.34 4.60 8.32
C LEU A 98 -0.35 5.29 9.66
N MET A 99 0.09 4.61 10.72
CA MET A 99 0.14 5.19 12.07
C MET A 99 1.14 6.36 12.13
N LYS A 100 2.28 6.23 11.48
CA LYS A 100 3.28 7.29 11.42
C LYS A 100 2.74 8.56 10.76
N ASN A 101 1.82 8.42 9.83
CA ASN A 101 1.21 9.55 9.10
C ASN A 101 -0.12 10.00 9.71
N ASP A 102 -0.38 9.62 10.96
CA ASP A 102 -1.54 10.07 11.74
C ASP A 102 -2.90 9.72 11.11
N VAL A 103 -2.95 8.62 10.39
CA VAL A 103 -4.21 8.13 9.83
C VAL A 103 -5.13 7.68 10.96
N SER A 104 -6.41 8.07 10.91
CA SER A 104 -7.37 7.68 11.95
C SER A 104 -7.49 6.15 12.02
N GLN A 105 -7.86 5.64 13.21
CA GLN A 105 -8.00 4.19 13.39
C GLN A 105 -9.02 3.59 12.43
N ALA A 106 -10.14 4.28 12.18
CA ALA A 106 -11.15 3.79 11.25
C ALA A 106 -10.62 3.69 9.82
N ASP A 107 -9.89 4.70 9.36
CA ASP A 107 -9.30 4.70 8.03
C ASP A 107 -8.14 3.70 7.92
N HIS A 108 -7.32 3.58 8.97
CA HIS A 108 -6.29 2.56 9.07
C HIS A 108 -6.90 1.18 8.87
N ASP A 109 -7.94 0.86 9.62
CA ASP A 109 -8.55 -0.47 9.57
C ASP A 109 -9.17 -0.75 8.20
N ALA A 110 -9.80 0.25 7.59
CA ALA A 110 -10.38 0.11 6.26
C ALA A 110 -9.30 -0.15 5.19
N ILE A 111 -8.19 0.57 5.25
CA ILE A 111 -7.07 0.37 4.31
C ILE A 111 -6.45 -1.01 4.53
N MET A 112 -6.27 -1.42 5.77
CA MET A 112 -5.72 -2.75 6.08
C MET A 112 -6.63 -3.87 5.55
N MET A 113 -7.93 -3.73 5.70
CA MET A 113 -8.90 -4.70 5.17
C MET A 113 -8.84 -4.81 3.66
N MET A 114 -8.72 -3.70 2.96
CA MET A 114 -8.60 -3.70 1.50
C MET A 114 -7.31 -4.38 1.04
N ASN A 115 -6.21 -4.13 1.72
CA ASN A 115 -4.93 -4.78 1.40
C ASN A 115 -4.96 -6.27 1.71
N PHE A 116 -5.56 -6.66 2.84
CA PHE A 116 -5.73 -8.07 3.18
C PHE A 116 -6.58 -8.80 2.14
N GLY A 117 -7.56 -8.12 1.55
CA GLY A 117 -8.39 -8.68 0.49
C GLY A 117 -7.64 -9.04 -0.78
N LEU A 118 -6.41 -8.54 -0.96
CA LEU A 118 -5.56 -8.88 -2.11
C LEU A 118 -4.74 -10.15 -1.90
N LYS A 119 -4.86 -10.80 -0.73
CA LYS A 119 -4.04 -11.94 -0.35
C LYS A 119 -3.98 -13.04 -1.42
N ASN A 120 -5.13 -13.43 -1.96
CA ASN A 120 -5.20 -14.52 -2.93
C ASN A 120 -4.54 -14.17 -4.27
N GLU A 121 -4.40 -12.88 -4.58
CA GLU A 121 -3.78 -12.41 -5.81
C GLU A 121 -2.25 -12.31 -5.67
N VAL A 122 -1.75 -12.28 -4.44
CA VAL A 122 -0.32 -12.07 -4.13
C VAL A 122 0.38 -13.36 -3.74
N LEU A 123 -0.27 -14.20 -2.90
CA LEU A 123 0.37 -15.40 -2.35
C LEU A 123 0.57 -16.51 -3.38
N ALA A 124 1.74 -17.10 -3.34
CA ALA A 124 2.08 -18.37 -4.03
C ALA A 124 1.82 -18.35 -5.55
N HIS A 125 2.05 -17.24 -6.20
CA HIS A 125 1.92 -17.15 -7.66
C HIS A 125 3.26 -17.08 -8.37
#